data_ec01db731bf0a661fdc887386161e51e
#
_entry.id   ec01db731bf0a661fdc887386161e51e
#
_cell.length_a   1.000
_cell.length_b   1.000
_cell.length_c   1.000
_cell.angle_alpha   90.00
_cell.angle_beta   90.00
_cell.angle_gamma   90.00
#
_symmetry.space_group_name_H-M   'P 1'
#
loop_
_entity.id
_entity.type
_entity.pdbx_description
1 polymer ?
#
loop_
_entity_poly.entity_id
_entity_poly.type
_entity_poly.pdbx_seq_one_letter_code
_entity_poly.pdbx_strand_id
1 'polypeptide(L)'
;MKIVVIGSGNVAYHLIYALCKAGATLFVHARNHEVLQGFKHKFPSITILSTYDLTALDADLVLISVKDDALNSVFEQYTYAPQILVAHTSGTQIITNTSFHQNVGVCYPLQTFSKSSNVRWNNTPLLIEATSEEAIQKLEQAATLLEAPYFETNAEQRKYIHLAAVLTSNFANHLLGKAATLLKEHSIDYHILQPIVEATIHKAFTKHPFKVQTGPAIRNDDSTINKHLSLLQSDTLLQKIYTDITESIQKTSNLDANNE
;
A
#
# COMPACT_ATOMS: atom_id res chain seq x y z
N MET A 1 -19.05 -4.14 15.64
CA MET A 1 -17.81 -3.45 16.00
C MET A 1 -17.99 -1.94 15.84
N LYS A 2 -17.56 -1.14 16.79
CA LYS A 2 -17.58 0.32 16.77
C LYS A 2 -16.18 0.83 16.48
N ILE A 3 -16.01 1.51 15.36
CA ILE A 3 -14.68 1.88 14.85
C ILE A 3 -14.61 3.39 14.65
N VAL A 4 -13.51 3.99 15.08
CA VAL A 4 -13.15 5.38 14.77
C VAL A 4 -12.13 5.37 13.65
N VAL A 5 -12.35 6.14 12.59
CA VAL A 5 -11.35 6.38 11.55
C VAL A 5 -10.87 7.82 11.63
N ILE A 6 -9.57 8.00 11.88
CA ILE A 6 -8.92 9.30 11.93
C ILE A 6 -8.13 9.49 10.64
N GLY A 7 -8.55 10.43 9.81
CA GLY A 7 -7.92 10.74 8.53
C GLY A 7 -8.93 10.93 7.39
N SER A 8 -8.44 11.45 6.27
CA SER A 8 -9.25 11.78 5.08
C SER A 8 -8.55 11.45 3.76
N GLY A 9 -7.44 10.69 3.82
CA GLY A 9 -6.68 10.23 2.66
C GLY A 9 -7.37 9.10 1.90
N ASN A 10 -6.67 8.55 0.90
CA ASN A 10 -7.20 7.46 0.07
C ASN A 10 -7.51 6.20 0.89
N VAL A 11 -6.61 5.81 1.79
CA VAL A 11 -6.81 4.63 2.67
C VAL A 11 -8.02 4.83 3.57
N ALA A 12 -8.12 5.99 4.26
CA ALA A 12 -9.27 6.32 5.10
C ALA A 12 -10.58 6.26 4.32
N TYR A 13 -10.62 6.82 3.11
CA TYR A 13 -11.80 6.79 2.25
C TYR A 13 -12.29 5.36 1.98
N HIS A 14 -11.39 4.46 1.59
CA HIS A 14 -11.74 3.08 1.27
C HIS A 14 -12.10 2.26 2.51
N LEU A 15 -11.43 2.50 3.66
CA LEU A 15 -11.81 1.90 4.94
C LEU A 15 -13.22 2.31 5.35
N ILE A 16 -13.53 3.61 5.34
CA ILE A 16 -14.85 4.12 5.67
C ILE A 16 -15.92 3.51 4.76
N TYR A 17 -15.66 3.49 3.44
CA TYR A 17 -16.60 2.89 2.48
C TYR A 17 -16.88 1.41 2.79
N ALA A 18 -15.84 0.61 2.97
CA ALA A 18 -15.99 -0.82 3.18
C ALA A 18 -16.64 -1.14 4.54
N LEU A 19 -16.20 -0.47 5.61
CA LEU A 19 -16.74 -0.65 6.95
C LEU A 19 -18.20 -0.19 7.06
N CYS A 20 -18.59 0.91 6.38
CA CYS A 20 -20.01 1.28 6.26
C CYS A 20 -20.84 0.19 5.59
N LYS A 21 -20.31 -0.38 4.48
CA LYS A 21 -21.00 -1.44 3.74
C LYS A 21 -21.12 -2.74 4.56
N ALA A 22 -20.13 -3.02 5.41
CA ALA A 22 -20.14 -4.14 6.34
C ALA A 22 -21.05 -3.93 7.57
N GLY A 23 -21.70 -2.77 7.70
CA GLY A 23 -22.61 -2.47 8.81
C GLY A 23 -21.93 -2.10 10.13
N ALA A 24 -20.65 -1.72 10.11
CA ALA A 24 -19.95 -1.24 11.30
C ALA A 24 -20.52 0.11 11.78
N THR A 25 -20.52 0.33 13.09
CA THR A 25 -20.80 1.66 13.65
C THR A 25 -19.55 2.51 13.53
N LEU A 26 -19.61 3.54 12.68
CA LEU A 26 -18.43 4.35 12.35
C LEU A 26 -18.50 5.76 12.89
N PHE A 27 -17.40 6.14 13.50
CA PHE A 27 -17.07 7.51 13.87
C PHE A 27 -15.88 7.98 13.00
N VAL A 28 -15.93 9.21 12.50
CA VAL A 28 -14.88 9.72 11.61
C VAL A 28 -14.42 11.10 12.08
N HIS A 29 -13.10 11.28 12.14
CA HIS A 29 -12.50 12.59 12.41
C HIS A 29 -11.39 12.89 11.42
N ALA A 30 -11.31 14.14 10.96
CA ALA A 30 -10.21 14.67 10.16
C ALA A 30 -10.13 16.19 10.30
N ARG A 31 -8.96 16.75 10.03
CA ARG A 31 -8.74 18.20 10.13
C ARG A 31 -9.54 19.02 9.10
N ASN A 32 -9.77 18.45 7.93
CA ASN A 32 -10.50 19.14 6.86
C ASN A 32 -12.00 18.85 6.99
N HIS A 33 -12.74 19.88 7.44
CA HIS A 33 -14.18 19.79 7.67
C HIS A 33 -14.98 19.58 6.37
N GLU A 34 -14.57 20.18 5.25
CA GLU A 34 -15.25 20.00 3.97
C GLU A 34 -15.19 18.54 3.50
N VAL A 35 -14.03 17.89 3.67
CA VAL A 35 -13.88 16.46 3.34
C VAL A 35 -14.76 15.60 4.24
N LEU A 36 -14.87 15.93 5.53
CA LEU A 36 -15.77 15.23 6.47
C LEU A 36 -17.24 15.37 6.05
N GLN A 37 -17.69 16.56 5.64
CA GLN A 37 -19.03 16.76 5.13
C GLN A 37 -19.27 15.99 3.83
N GLY A 38 -18.28 15.93 2.94
CA GLY A 38 -18.30 15.08 1.75
C GLY A 38 -18.45 13.61 2.09
N PHE A 39 -17.74 13.12 3.13
CA PHE A 39 -17.91 11.76 3.64
C PHE A 39 -19.32 11.54 4.21
N LYS A 40 -19.83 12.46 5.03
CA LYS A 40 -21.18 12.37 5.60
C LYS A 40 -22.26 12.34 4.55
N HIS A 41 -22.11 13.14 3.49
CA HIS A 41 -23.04 13.13 2.36
C HIS A 41 -23.02 11.77 1.63
N LYS A 42 -21.83 11.22 1.40
CA LYS A 42 -21.66 9.95 0.69
C LYS A 42 -21.97 8.73 1.56
N PHE A 43 -21.72 8.81 2.86
CA PHE A 43 -21.91 7.75 3.86
C PHE A 43 -22.79 8.28 5.02
N PRO A 44 -24.11 8.38 4.84
CA PRO A 44 -24.99 9.00 5.83
C PRO A 44 -24.98 8.35 7.22
N SER A 45 -24.56 7.07 7.30
CA SER A 45 -24.50 6.30 8.54
C SER A 45 -23.32 6.66 9.46
N ILE A 46 -22.27 7.35 8.96
CA ILE A 46 -21.14 7.72 9.81
C ILE A 46 -21.52 8.83 10.79
N THR A 47 -20.85 8.85 11.94
CA THR A 47 -20.89 9.96 12.90
C THR A 47 -19.60 10.76 12.80
N ILE A 48 -19.70 12.06 12.53
CA ILE A 48 -18.55 12.96 12.52
C ILE A 48 -18.24 13.34 13.98
N LEU A 49 -17.00 13.16 14.41
CA LEU A 49 -16.50 13.60 15.69
C LEU A 49 -15.94 15.03 15.58
N SER A 50 -16.20 15.84 16.62
CA SER A 50 -15.69 17.20 16.78
C SER A 50 -14.71 17.33 17.97
N THR A 51 -14.40 16.21 18.63
CA THR A 51 -13.54 16.19 19.80
C THR A 51 -12.29 15.34 19.56
N TYR A 52 -11.22 15.67 20.28
CA TYR A 52 -10.01 14.85 20.40
C TYR A 52 -10.03 13.96 21.65
N ASP A 53 -11.01 14.13 22.53
CA ASP A 53 -11.21 13.28 23.68
C ASP A 53 -12.15 12.13 23.33
N LEU A 54 -11.61 10.92 23.29
CA LEU A 54 -12.31 9.67 23.01
C LEU A 54 -12.47 8.80 24.26
N THR A 55 -12.20 9.35 25.47
CA THR A 55 -12.24 8.57 26.72
C THR A 55 -13.64 8.10 27.08
N ALA A 56 -14.68 8.89 26.74
CA ALA A 56 -16.08 8.55 26.96
C ALA A 56 -16.72 7.82 25.78
N LEU A 57 -15.98 7.63 24.68
CA LEU A 57 -16.51 6.98 23.48
C LEU A 57 -16.47 5.45 23.64
N ASP A 58 -17.61 4.83 23.50
CA ASP A 58 -17.73 3.37 23.45
C ASP A 58 -17.29 2.89 22.05
N ALA A 59 -15.96 2.75 21.87
CA ALA A 59 -15.35 2.27 20.64
C ALA A 59 -14.42 1.07 20.92
N ASP A 60 -14.36 0.14 19.95
CA ASP A 60 -13.50 -1.04 20.03
C ASP A 60 -12.12 -0.75 19.45
N LEU A 61 -12.07 0.04 18.37
CA LEU A 61 -10.89 0.27 17.55
C LEU A 61 -10.84 1.71 17.03
N VAL A 62 -9.66 2.31 17.08
CA VAL A 62 -9.31 3.55 16.37
C VAL A 62 -8.32 3.22 15.28
N LEU A 63 -8.63 3.54 14.03
CA LEU A 63 -7.73 3.42 12.88
C LEU A 63 -7.21 4.81 12.48
N ILE A 64 -5.91 5.06 12.73
CA ILE A 64 -5.24 6.30 12.33
C ILE A 64 -4.70 6.12 10.91
N SER A 65 -5.33 6.78 9.94
CA SER A 65 -5.01 6.71 8.52
C SER A 65 -4.61 8.08 7.98
N VAL A 66 -3.43 8.52 8.38
CA VAL A 66 -2.80 9.79 8.00
C VAL A 66 -1.45 9.54 7.33
N LYS A 67 -0.79 10.61 6.86
CA LYS A 67 0.60 10.51 6.36
C LYS A 67 1.54 10.09 7.49
N ASP A 68 2.58 9.33 7.17
CA ASP A 68 3.56 8.82 8.12
C ASP A 68 4.17 9.92 8.99
N ASP A 69 4.54 11.06 8.39
CA ASP A 69 5.10 12.21 9.09
C ASP A 69 4.16 12.84 10.14
N ALA A 70 2.85 12.65 9.98
CA ALA A 70 1.86 13.19 10.89
C ALA A 70 1.40 12.18 11.96
N LEU A 71 1.82 10.92 11.86
CA LEU A 71 1.27 9.83 12.68
C LEU A 71 1.45 10.08 14.18
N ASN A 72 2.69 10.38 14.61
CA ASN A 72 3.00 10.59 16.04
C ASN A 72 2.24 11.79 16.61
N SER A 73 2.23 12.92 15.88
CA SER A 73 1.52 14.12 16.34
C SER A 73 0.01 13.90 16.43
N VAL A 74 -0.56 13.12 15.51
CA VAL A 74 -1.98 12.77 15.56
C VAL A 74 -2.26 11.82 16.71
N PHE A 75 -1.40 10.83 16.95
CA PHE A 75 -1.55 9.91 18.08
C PHE A 75 -1.57 10.64 19.42
N GLU A 76 -0.66 11.61 19.62
CA GLU A 76 -0.54 12.40 20.86
C GLU A 76 -1.66 13.44 21.03
N GLN A 77 -2.30 13.84 19.92
CA GLN A 77 -3.37 14.85 19.97
C GLN A 77 -4.67 14.34 20.60
N TYR A 78 -4.86 13.00 20.61
CA TYR A 78 -6.09 12.39 21.12
C TYR A 78 -5.86 11.76 22.50
N THR A 79 -6.92 11.75 23.31
CA THR A 79 -7.00 10.93 24.52
C THR A 79 -7.93 9.75 24.28
N TYR A 80 -7.51 8.58 24.74
CA TYR A 80 -8.20 7.31 24.48
C TYR A 80 -8.58 6.63 25.79
N ALA A 81 -9.73 5.95 25.83
CA ALA A 81 -10.03 5.05 26.95
C ALA A 81 -9.08 3.83 26.90
N PRO A 82 -8.62 3.30 28.05
CA PRO A 82 -7.60 2.24 28.09
C PRO A 82 -7.93 0.98 27.30
N GLN A 83 -9.21 0.65 27.19
CA GLN A 83 -9.70 -0.56 26.48
C GLN A 83 -9.75 -0.39 24.95
N ILE A 84 -9.67 0.83 24.43
CA ILE A 84 -9.71 1.09 22.99
C ILE A 84 -8.39 0.63 22.38
N LEU A 85 -8.44 -0.19 21.34
CA LEU A 85 -7.26 -0.46 20.52
C LEU A 85 -7.02 0.72 19.57
N VAL A 86 -5.81 1.26 19.57
CA VAL A 86 -5.40 2.33 18.65
C VAL A 86 -4.39 1.77 17.65
N ALA A 87 -4.77 1.65 16.39
CA ALA A 87 -3.92 1.11 15.35
C ALA A 87 -3.71 2.12 14.20
N HIS A 88 -2.53 2.10 13.61
CA HIS A 88 -2.25 2.89 12.42
C HIS A 88 -2.20 2.04 11.14
N THR A 89 -2.30 2.71 9.97
CA THR A 89 -2.31 2.06 8.67
C THR A 89 -1.00 2.25 7.87
N SER A 90 0.10 2.61 8.53
CA SER A 90 1.41 2.81 7.87
C SER A 90 2.14 1.49 7.65
N GLY A 91 2.76 1.35 6.48
CA GLY A 91 3.63 0.22 6.15
C GLY A 91 5.05 0.33 6.72
N THR A 92 5.49 1.53 7.11
CA THR A 92 6.88 1.79 7.53
C THR A 92 7.03 2.16 8.99
N GLN A 93 6.00 2.76 9.60
CA GLN A 93 6.07 3.18 11.00
C GLN A 93 5.99 1.99 11.95
N ILE A 94 6.72 2.11 13.06
CA ILE A 94 6.66 1.15 14.17
C ILE A 94 5.60 1.57 15.17
N ILE A 95 5.15 0.65 16.01
CA ILE A 95 4.33 0.98 17.18
C ILE A 95 5.21 1.79 18.13
N THR A 96 4.90 3.09 18.24
CA THR A 96 5.57 4.02 19.17
C THR A 96 4.55 4.58 20.15
N ASN A 97 5.03 5.18 21.24
CA ASN A 97 4.19 5.90 22.21
C ASN A 97 3.30 5.02 23.11
N THR A 98 3.74 3.80 23.41
CA THR A 98 3.10 2.98 24.45
C THR A 98 3.07 3.66 25.82
N SER A 99 3.84 4.74 26.04
CA SER A 99 3.78 5.59 27.24
C SER A 99 2.47 6.37 27.38
N PHE A 100 1.83 6.74 26.26
CA PHE A 100 0.55 7.46 26.26
C PHE A 100 -0.65 6.51 26.18
N HIS A 101 -0.49 5.37 25.52
CA HIS A 101 -1.54 4.37 25.39
C HIS A 101 -0.90 3.00 25.15
N GLN A 102 -1.28 2.01 25.96
CA GLN A 102 -0.64 0.68 25.92
C GLN A 102 -1.26 -0.26 24.90
N ASN A 103 -2.55 -0.09 24.61
CA ASN A 103 -3.29 -0.95 23.70
C ASN A 103 -3.17 -0.44 22.25
N VAL A 104 -2.04 -0.73 21.60
CA VAL A 104 -1.70 -0.20 20.27
C VAL A 104 -1.40 -1.29 19.27
N GLY A 105 -1.61 -0.96 17.98
CA GLY A 105 -1.40 -1.92 16.90
C GLY A 105 -1.16 -1.27 15.54
N VAL A 106 -1.01 -2.12 14.55
CA VAL A 106 -0.93 -1.79 13.12
C VAL A 106 -1.95 -2.60 12.35
N CYS A 107 -2.62 -1.95 11.44
CA CYS A 107 -3.52 -2.56 10.47
C CYS A 107 -3.18 -1.99 9.09
N TYR A 108 -2.10 -2.50 8.47
CA TYR A 108 -1.60 -1.98 7.21
C TYR A 108 -2.19 -2.72 6.01
N PRO A 109 -3.04 -2.08 5.19
CA PRO A 109 -3.55 -2.70 3.98
C PRO A 109 -2.51 -2.65 2.87
N LEU A 110 -2.07 -3.81 2.41
CA LEU A 110 -1.08 -3.96 1.34
C LEU A 110 -1.76 -3.80 -0.03
N GLN A 111 -2.00 -2.56 -0.45
CA GLN A 111 -2.68 -2.23 -1.69
C GLN A 111 -2.30 -0.83 -2.16
N THR A 112 -2.50 -0.56 -3.46
CA THR A 112 -2.44 0.79 -4.03
C THR A 112 -3.82 1.45 -3.95
N PHE A 113 -3.90 2.60 -3.30
CA PHE A 113 -5.16 3.30 -3.08
C PHE A 113 -5.22 4.60 -3.88
N SER A 114 -6.29 4.74 -4.69
CA SER A 114 -6.73 6.02 -5.21
C SER A 114 -8.25 6.14 -5.01
N LYS A 115 -8.78 7.36 -4.82
CA LYS A 115 -10.22 7.54 -4.60
C LYS A 115 -11.10 7.04 -5.76
N SER A 116 -10.53 6.95 -6.96
CA SER A 116 -11.18 6.45 -8.17
C SER A 116 -11.06 4.93 -8.36
N SER A 117 -10.19 4.25 -7.60
CA SER A 117 -10.03 2.81 -7.74
C SER A 117 -11.16 2.04 -7.04
N ASN A 118 -11.51 0.90 -7.60
CA ASN A 118 -12.41 -0.04 -6.94
C ASN A 118 -11.57 -1.05 -6.14
N VAL A 119 -11.40 -0.81 -4.84
CA VAL A 119 -10.62 -1.68 -3.96
C VAL A 119 -11.44 -2.92 -3.61
N ARG A 120 -10.90 -4.09 -3.89
CA ARG A 120 -11.45 -5.38 -3.48
C ARG A 120 -10.74 -5.86 -2.23
N TRP A 121 -11.40 -5.76 -1.09
CA TRP A 121 -10.79 -6.10 0.19
C TRP A 121 -10.45 -7.60 0.33
N ASN A 122 -11.22 -8.50 -0.29
CA ASN A 122 -10.89 -9.93 -0.35
C ASN A 122 -9.56 -10.24 -1.09
N ASN A 123 -9.02 -9.27 -1.85
CA ASN A 123 -7.72 -9.35 -2.52
C ASN A 123 -6.71 -8.33 -1.94
N THR A 124 -7.00 -7.78 -0.76
CA THR A 124 -6.16 -6.77 -0.11
C THR A 124 -5.68 -7.33 1.23
N PRO A 125 -4.47 -7.90 1.29
CA PRO A 125 -3.92 -8.40 2.55
C PRO A 125 -3.79 -7.28 3.58
N LEU A 126 -4.21 -7.56 4.81
CA LEU A 126 -3.95 -6.71 5.98
C LEU A 126 -2.75 -7.28 6.74
N LEU A 127 -1.70 -6.49 6.89
CA LEU A 127 -0.60 -6.84 7.78
C LEU A 127 -0.92 -6.28 9.16
N ILE A 128 -1.08 -7.18 10.14
CA ILE A 128 -1.50 -6.83 11.49
C ILE A 128 -0.37 -7.07 12.49
N GLU A 129 -0.29 -6.20 13.48
CA GLU A 129 0.64 -6.28 14.61
C GLU A 129 -0.01 -5.58 15.81
N ALA A 130 0.12 -6.12 17.02
CA ALA A 130 -0.39 -5.45 18.21
C ALA A 130 0.41 -5.83 19.46
N THR A 131 0.17 -5.10 20.55
CA THR A 131 0.87 -5.28 21.82
C THR A 131 0.34 -6.42 22.69
N SER A 132 -0.81 -6.99 22.35
CA SER A 132 -1.42 -8.11 23.08
C SER A 132 -2.26 -8.99 22.16
N GLU A 133 -2.51 -10.23 22.59
CA GLU A 133 -3.38 -11.19 21.90
C GLU A 133 -4.82 -10.66 21.74
N GLU A 134 -5.37 -10.01 22.78
CA GLU A 134 -6.69 -9.38 22.70
C GLU A 134 -6.74 -8.29 21.62
N ALA A 135 -5.66 -7.52 21.48
CA ALA A 135 -5.56 -6.50 20.46
C ALA A 135 -5.46 -7.11 19.05
N ILE A 136 -4.72 -8.22 18.87
CA ILE A 136 -4.69 -8.98 17.62
C ILE A 136 -6.10 -9.44 17.24
N GLN A 137 -6.85 -10.04 18.16
CA GLN A 137 -8.23 -10.50 17.91
C GLN A 137 -9.16 -9.36 17.45
N LYS A 138 -9.00 -8.14 17.97
CA LYS A 138 -9.75 -6.97 17.49
C LYS A 138 -9.38 -6.60 16.05
N LEU A 139 -8.11 -6.72 15.65
CA LEU A 139 -7.67 -6.51 14.27
C LEU A 139 -8.18 -7.59 13.33
N GLU A 140 -8.19 -8.84 13.75
CA GLU A 140 -8.78 -9.96 13.00
C GLU A 140 -10.29 -9.77 12.78
N GLN A 141 -11.02 -9.30 13.80
CA GLN A 141 -12.43 -8.96 13.65
C GLN A 141 -12.64 -7.83 12.63
N ALA A 142 -11.78 -6.80 12.63
CA ALA A 142 -11.82 -5.74 11.62
C ALA A 142 -11.51 -6.28 10.21
N ALA A 143 -10.54 -7.18 10.09
CA ALA A 143 -10.23 -7.87 8.83
C ALA A 143 -11.41 -8.70 8.32
N THR A 144 -12.07 -9.44 9.21
CA THR A 144 -13.28 -10.21 8.90
C THR A 144 -14.42 -9.34 8.40
N LEU A 145 -14.66 -8.18 9.03
CA LEU A 145 -15.65 -7.21 8.56
C LEU A 145 -15.34 -6.67 7.16
N LEU A 146 -14.07 -6.53 6.83
CA LEU A 146 -13.61 -6.13 5.51
C LEU A 146 -13.59 -7.27 4.49
N GLU A 147 -13.83 -8.52 4.91
CA GLU A 147 -13.61 -9.74 4.10
C GLU A 147 -12.15 -9.82 3.58
N ALA A 148 -11.19 -9.22 4.30
CA ALA A 148 -9.80 -9.13 3.90
C ALA A 148 -8.99 -10.28 4.49
N PRO A 149 -8.10 -10.93 3.71
CA PRO A 149 -7.11 -11.83 4.28
C PRO A 149 -6.15 -11.03 5.17
N TYR A 150 -5.70 -11.62 6.27
CA TYR A 150 -4.75 -10.96 7.17
C TYR A 150 -3.55 -11.85 7.46
N PHE A 151 -2.44 -11.21 7.82
CA PHE A 151 -1.19 -11.85 8.17
C PHE A 151 -0.59 -11.11 9.37
N GLU A 152 -0.28 -11.84 10.42
CA GLU A 152 0.50 -11.29 11.49
C GLU A 152 1.94 -11.05 11.04
N THR A 153 2.45 -9.87 11.32
CA THR A 153 3.81 -9.46 10.95
C THR A 153 4.40 -8.60 12.05
N ASN A 154 5.71 -8.62 12.20
CA ASN A 154 6.40 -7.63 13.02
C ASN A 154 6.83 -6.41 12.18
N ALA A 155 7.31 -5.37 12.84
CA ALA A 155 7.72 -4.12 12.21
C ALA A 155 8.83 -4.32 11.16
N GLU A 156 9.75 -5.25 11.37
CA GLU A 156 10.84 -5.53 10.42
C GLU A 156 10.30 -6.19 9.16
N GLN A 157 9.52 -7.25 9.29
CA GLN A 157 8.88 -7.93 8.17
C GLN A 157 8.02 -6.95 7.36
N ARG A 158 7.22 -6.12 8.03
CA ARG A 158 6.36 -5.13 7.38
C ARG A 158 7.15 -4.13 6.53
N LYS A 159 8.31 -3.65 7.03
CA LYS A 159 9.19 -2.75 6.26
C LYS A 159 9.69 -3.40 4.96
N TYR A 160 10.14 -4.65 5.02
CA TYR A 160 10.60 -5.36 3.83
C TYR A 160 9.45 -5.67 2.85
N ILE A 161 8.27 -6.05 3.36
CA ILE A 161 7.09 -6.26 2.53
C ILE A 161 6.68 -4.94 1.84
N HIS A 162 6.68 -3.82 2.58
CA HIS A 162 6.39 -2.52 2.00
C HIS A 162 7.41 -2.12 0.92
N LEU A 163 8.70 -2.30 1.18
CA LEU A 163 9.76 -2.05 0.19
C LEU A 163 9.57 -2.92 -1.07
N ALA A 164 9.31 -4.20 -0.90
CA ALA A 164 9.03 -5.10 -2.03
C ALA A 164 7.79 -4.66 -2.83
N ALA A 165 6.74 -4.20 -2.15
CA ALA A 165 5.54 -3.66 -2.81
C ALA A 165 5.84 -2.37 -3.60
N VAL A 166 6.70 -1.49 -3.11
CA VAL A 166 7.16 -0.31 -3.86
C VAL A 166 7.88 -0.73 -5.14
N LEU A 167 8.79 -1.70 -5.07
CA LEU A 167 9.53 -2.21 -6.23
C LEU A 167 8.59 -2.82 -7.28
N THR A 168 7.65 -3.66 -6.83
CA THR A 168 6.80 -4.46 -7.73
C THR A 168 5.54 -3.76 -8.20
N SER A 169 5.10 -2.71 -7.52
CA SER A 169 3.90 -1.95 -7.85
C SER A 169 4.23 -0.51 -8.28
N ASN A 170 4.79 0.31 -7.40
CA ASN A 170 4.99 1.72 -7.70
C ASN A 170 6.03 1.94 -8.81
N PHE A 171 7.17 1.23 -8.77
CA PHE A 171 8.20 1.37 -9.80
C PHE A 171 7.74 0.73 -11.12
N ALA A 172 7.07 -0.42 -11.06
CA ALA A 172 6.48 -1.02 -12.27
C ALA A 172 5.46 -0.07 -12.93
N ASN A 173 4.58 0.56 -12.16
CA ASN A 173 3.65 1.56 -12.68
C ASN A 173 4.36 2.77 -13.30
N HIS A 174 5.45 3.24 -12.69
CA HIS A 174 6.26 4.32 -13.26
C HIS A 174 6.90 3.93 -14.59
N LEU A 175 7.43 2.71 -14.70
CA LEU A 175 7.99 2.18 -15.95
C LEU A 175 6.92 2.06 -17.05
N LEU A 176 5.71 1.62 -16.70
CA LEU A 176 4.57 1.62 -17.64
C LEU A 176 4.22 3.03 -18.11
N GLY A 177 4.25 4.02 -17.22
CA GLY A 177 4.06 5.43 -17.58
C GLY A 177 5.13 5.95 -18.54
N LYS A 178 6.41 5.61 -18.31
CA LYS A 178 7.52 5.96 -19.22
C LYS A 178 7.36 5.28 -20.60
N ALA A 179 6.97 4.00 -20.62
CA ALA A 179 6.70 3.29 -21.87
C ALA A 179 5.51 3.91 -22.63
N ALA A 180 4.43 4.27 -21.94
CA ALA A 180 3.28 4.94 -22.53
C ALA A 180 3.66 6.30 -23.17
N THR A 181 4.51 7.08 -22.48
CA THR A 181 5.03 8.35 -23.02
C THR A 181 5.85 8.13 -24.29
N LEU A 182 6.79 7.18 -24.25
CA LEU A 182 7.63 6.84 -25.40
C LEU A 182 6.79 6.42 -26.62
N LEU A 183 5.79 5.56 -26.43
CA LEU A 183 4.93 5.12 -27.53
C LEU A 183 4.04 6.24 -28.07
N LYS A 184 3.56 7.15 -27.20
CA LYS A 184 2.77 8.31 -27.59
C LYS A 184 3.54 9.25 -28.52
N GLU A 185 4.82 9.47 -28.27
CA GLU A 185 5.71 10.28 -29.14
C GLU A 185 5.80 9.72 -30.56
N HIS A 186 5.56 8.41 -30.72
CA HIS A 186 5.54 7.70 -32.01
C HIS A 186 4.12 7.39 -32.50
N SER A 187 3.08 8.01 -31.91
CA SER A 187 1.67 7.80 -32.29
C SER A 187 1.19 6.34 -32.17
N ILE A 188 1.74 5.61 -31.20
CA ILE A 188 1.39 4.21 -30.92
C ILE A 188 0.57 4.16 -29.63
N ASP A 189 -0.55 3.41 -29.65
CA ASP A 189 -1.35 3.16 -28.46
C ASP A 189 -0.62 2.18 -27.51
N TYR A 190 -0.33 2.63 -26.28
CA TYR A 190 0.39 1.83 -25.29
C TYR A 190 -0.38 0.59 -24.83
N HIS A 191 -1.70 0.50 -25.03
CA HIS A 191 -2.49 -0.69 -24.66
C HIS A 191 -2.04 -1.94 -25.41
N ILE A 192 -1.32 -1.80 -26.53
CA ILE A 192 -0.68 -2.93 -27.22
C ILE A 192 0.29 -3.72 -26.30
N LEU A 193 0.80 -3.09 -25.23
CA LEU A 193 1.69 -3.74 -24.27
C LEU A 193 0.94 -4.57 -23.21
N GLN A 194 -0.37 -4.39 -23.04
CA GLN A 194 -1.12 -5.05 -21.98
C GLN A 194 -0.95 -6.58 -21.96
N PRO A 195 -1.07 -7.31 -23.10
CA PRO A 195 -0.95 -8.77 -23.09
C PRO A 195 0.43 -9.27 -22.63
N ILE A 196 1.51 -8.59 -23.02
CA ILE A 196 2.87 -8.99 -22.63
C ILE A 196 3.14 -8.69 -21.16
N VAL A 197 2.61 -7.60 -20.60
CA VAL A 197 2.73 -7.25 -19.20
C VAL A 197 1.99 -8.28 -18.32
N GLU A 198 0.74 -8.60 -18.66
CA GLU A 198 -0.06 -9.60 -17.96
C GLU A 198 0.61 -10.98 -17.98
N ALA A 199 1.13 -11.40 -19.13
CA ALA A 199 1.85 -12.67 -19.27
C ALA A 199 3.14 -12.70 -18.42
N THR A 200 3.86 -11.57 -18.33
CA THR A 200 5.07 -11.46 -17.50
C THR A 200 4.75 -11.62 -16.04
N ILE A 201 3.74 -10.92 -15.55
CA ILE A 201 3.29 -11.01 -14.14
C ILE A 201 2.82 -12.43 -13.83
N HIS A 202 1.98 -13.03 -14.68
CA HIS A 202 1.51 -14.39 -14.50
C HIS A 202 2.65 -15.41 -14.40
N LYS A 203 3.65 -15.33 -15.27
CA LYS A 203 4.82 -16.22 -15.25
C LYS A 203 5.65 -16.04 -13.97
N ALA A 204 5.84 -14.80 -13.51
CA ALA A 204 6.62 -14.49 -12.31
C ALA A 204 6.00 -15.03 -11.01
N PHE A 205 4.67 -15.26 -10.98
CA PHE A 205 3.97 -15.89 -9.86
C PHE A 205 3.77 -17.41 -10.01
N THR A 206 4.02 -17.99 -11.20
CA THR A 206 3.98 -19.43 -11.42
C THR A 206 5.34 -20.10 -11.25
N LYS A 207 6.41 -19.37 -11.50
CA LYS A 207 7.81 -19.81 -11.34
C LYS A 207 8.61 -18.70 -10.71
N HIS A 208 9.77 -19.04 -10.14
CA HIS A 208 10.66 -18.00 -9.60
C HIS A 208 10.99 -16.94 -10.66
N PRO A 209 10.83 -15.62 -10.35
CA PRO A 209 10.95 -14.55 -11.36
C PRO A 209 12.22 -14.59 -12.19
N PHE A 210 13.39 -14.86 -11.59
CA PHE A 210 14.66 -14.93 -12.31
C PHE A 210 14.73 -16.12 -13.28
N LYS A 211 14.05 -17.24 -12.99
CA LYS A 211 13.99 -18.41 -13.90
C LYS A 211 13.13 -18.19 -15.14
N VAL A 212 12.33 -17.15 -15.17
CA VAL A 212 11.48 -16.77 -16.31
C VAL A 212 11.90 -15.45 -16.95
N GLN A 213 13.04 -14.90 -16.54
CA GLN A 213 13.60 -13.67 -17.10
C GLN A 213 13.88 -13.85 -18.60
N THR A 214 13.49 -12.86 -19.38
CA THR A 214 13.72 -12.81 -20.83
C THR A 214 14.28 -11.45 -21.25
N GLY A 215 14.59 -11.27 -22.51
CA GLY A 215 15.02 -9.99 -23.05
C GLY A 215 16.51 -9.96 -23.45
N PRO A 216 16.99 -8.84 -24.01
CA PRO A 216 18.37 -8.72 -24.50
C PRO A 216 19.41 -8.77 -23.38
N ALA A 217 19.09 -8.26 -22.18
CA ALA A 217 20.02 -8.22 -21.04
C ALA A 217 20.46 -9.61 -20.61
N ILE A 218 19.53 -10.57 -20.41
CA ILE A 218 19.87 -11.92 -19.99
C ILE A 218 20.65 -12.72 -21.03
N ARG A 219 20.52 -12.34 -22.30
CA ARG A 219 21.28 -12.97 -23.41
C ARG A 219 22.58 -12.27 -23.74
N ASN A 220 22.95 -11.21 -23.01
CA ASN A 220 24.10 -10.33 -23.29
C ASN A 220 24.11 -9.82 -24.73
N ASP A 221 22.92 -9.44 -25.26
CA ASP A 221 22.75 -8.94 -26.62
C ASP A 221 23.09 -7.44 -26.70
N ASP A 222 24.39 -7.14 -26.68
CA ASP A 222 24.92 -5.78 -26.69
C ASP A 222 24.48 -5.00 -27.92
N SER A 223 24.28 -5.65 -29.08
CA SER A 223 23.79 -4.99 -30.29
C SER A 223 22.42 -4.39 -30.09
N THR A 224 21.49 -5.15 -29.51
CA THR A 224 20.14 -4.68 -29.22
C THR A 224 20.13 -3.63 -28.10
N ILE A 225 20.93 -3.84 -27.06
CA ILE A 225 21.06 -2.90 -25.93
C ILE A 225 21.53 -1.53 -26.44
N ASN A 226 22.59 -1.49 -27.27
CA ASN A 226 23.12 -0.24 -27.82
C ASN A 226 22.12 0.48 -28.73
N LYS A 227 21.33 -0.24 -29.53
CA LYS A 227 20.24 0.35 -30.33
C LYS A 227 19.18 1.00 -29.43
N HIS A 228 18.78 0.33 -28.34
CA HIS A 228 17.83 0.90 -27.37
C HIS A 228 18.39 2.15 -26.70
N LEU A 229 19.65 2.13 -26.27
CA LEU A 229 20.31 3.30 -25.68
C LEU A 229 20.38 4.48 -26.65
N SER A 230 20.61 4.21 -27.94
CA SER A 230 20.56 5.24 -28.98
C SER A 230 19.18 5.85 -29.18
N LEU A 231 18.11 5.05 -29.09
CA LEU A 231 16.72 5.56 -29.13
C LEU A 231 16.36 6.41 -27.90
N LEU A 232 17.03 6.21 -26.77
CA LEU A 232 16.78 6.92 -25.51
C LEU A 232 17.65 8.18 -25.32
N GLN A 233 18.42 8.63 -26.30
CA GLN A 233 19.36 9.74 -26.17
C GLN A 233 18.69 11.05 -25.74
N SER A 234 17.42 11.27 -26.08
CA SER A 234 16.66 12.47 -25.71
C SER A 234 16.11 12.43 -24.26
N ASP A 235 15.99 11.23 -23.64
CA ASP A 235 15.57 11.08 -22.23
C ASP A 235 16.70 10.42 -21.43
N THR A 236 17.64 11.23 -20.98
CA THR A 236 18.81 10.77 -20.21
C THR A 236 18.46 10.05 -18.92
N LEU A 237 17.33 10.40 -18.29
CA LEU A 237 16.86 9.72 -17.08
C LEU A 237 16.35 8.31 -17.40
N LEU A 238 15.55 8.15 -18.45
CA LEU A 238 15.09 6.83 -18.87
C LEU A 238 16.24 5.97 -19.38
N GLN A 239 17.20 6.56 -20.09
CA GLN A 239 18.43 5.89 -20.52
C GLN A 239 19.21 5.34 -19.31
N LYS A 240 19.35 6.13 -18.23
CA LYS A 240 20.00 5.68 -17.01
C LYS A 240 19.24 4.53 -16.34
N ILE A 241 17.93 4.63 -16.20
CA ILE A 241 17.08 3.57 -15.64
C ILE A 241 17.23 2.27 -16.45
N TYR A 242 17.22 2.38 -17.78
CA TYR A 242 17.42 1.25 -18.68
C TYR A 242 18.77 0.58 -18.43
N THR A 243 19.85 1.38 -18.34
CA THR A 243 21.20 0.88 -18.08
C THR A 243 21.30 0.18 -16.73
N ASP A 244 20.84 0.82 -15.66
CA ASP A 244 20.92 0.29 -14.29
C ASP A 244 20.17 -1.06 -14.16
N ILE A 245 18.97 -1.17 -14.78
CA ILE A 245 18.19 -2.41 -14.80
C ILE A 245 18.89 -3.48 -15.66
N THR A 246 19.40 -3.12 -16.81
CA THR A 246 20.15 -4.03 -17.70
C THR A 246 21.34 -4.65 -16.97
N GLU A 247 22.15 -3.83 -16.32
CA GLU A 247 23.29 -4.32 -15.52
C GLU A 247 22.86 -5.22 -14.36
N SER A 248 21.76 -4.86 -13.69
CA SER A 248 21.21 -5.68 -12.61
C SER A 248 20.81 -7.06 -13.10
N ILE A 249 20.12 -7.16 -14.24
CA ILE A 249 19.71 -8.43 -14.84
C ILE A 249 20.94 -9.27 -15.21
N GLN A 250 21.93 -8.68 -15.86
CA GLN A 250 23.16 -9.39 -16.27
C GLN A 250 23.95 -9.94 -15.07
N LYS A 251 24.05 -9.13 -13.99
CA LYS A 251 24.74 -9.56 -12.76
C LYS A 251 24.01 -10.72 -12.08
N THR A 252 22.67 -10.66 -12.01
CA THR A 252 21.86 -11.71 -11.38
C THR A 252 21.93 -13.02 -12.16
N SER A 253 21.86 -12.99 -13.49
CA SER A 253 21.95 -14.20 -14.32
C SER A 253 23.30 -14.92 -14.21
N ASN A 254 24.39 -14.16 -14.07
CA ASN A 254 25.71 -14.73 -13.88
C ASN A 254 25.91 -15.41 -12.51
N LEU A 255 25.19 -14.95 -11.45
CA LEU A 255 25.22 -15.56 -10.12
C LEU A 255 24.48 -16.90 -10.10
N ASP A 256 23.34 -17.00 -10.77
CA ASP A 256 22.56 -18.24 -10.88
C ASP A 256 23.31 -19.31 -11.68
N ALA A 257 24.01 -18.93 -12.76
CA ALA A 257 24.83 -19.83 -13.56
C ALA A 257 26.06 -20.40 -12.81
N ASN A 258 26.54 -19.72 -11.77
CA ASN A 258 27.66 -20.19 -10.96
C ASN A 258 27.25 -21.05 -9.74
N ASN A 259 25.95 -21.15 -9.46
CA ASN A 259 25.39 -21.91 -8.33
C ASN A 259 24.66 -23.20 -8.77
N GLU A 260 24.56 -23.48 -10.06
CA GLU A 260 24.13 -24.76 -10.65
C GLU A 260 25.35 -25.61 -11.05
#